data_fbed579591fbdfcbd44e0d95e7279cf7
#
_entry.id   fbed579591fbdfcbd44e0d95e7279cf7
#
_cell.length_a   1.000
_cell.length_b   1.000
_cell.length_c   1.000
_cell.angle_alpha   90.00
_cell.angle_beta   90.00
_cell.angle_gamma   90.00
#
_symmetry.space_group_name_H-M   'P 1'
#
loop_
_entity.id
_entity.type
_entity.pdbx_description
1 polymer ?
#
loop_
_entity_poly.entity_id
_entity_poly.type
_entity_poly.pdbx_seq_one_letter_code
_entity_poly.pdbx_strand_id
1 'polypeptide(L)'
;MKVIFTCGGTGGHINPAIAVANVLRERRPECEILFVGGEGGMECDLVPKAGYPFETVHISSFHRSMRPAEIRHNFISAANLVRAPHEARAILKEFQPRAVIGTGGYASYPMVKAAAKAGIPTAVHESNMVPGLTTRMLEPYANRVMVGFEACRAFYRHPDKVIVTGTPVREDFFQLTKEAAKRKLGLDDGRPLIVSFWGSLGASGMNRQMADFLALEAAGEPFHHIHAAGASGYEMMRQLLAEKGVDLAAHPALELREYIYDMAPV
;
A
#
# COMPACT_ATOMS: atom_id res chain seq x y z
N MET A 1 -11.93 -14.54 -18.20
CA MET A 1 -12.66 -14.00 -17.01
C MET A 1 -12.19 -12.57 -16.77
N LYS A 2 -13.08 -11.63 -16.36
CA LYS A 2 -12.70 -10.24 -16.09
C LYS A 2 -12.82 -9.95 -14.60
N VAL A 3 -11.81 -9.33 -13.99
CA VAL A 3 -11.78 -8.99 -12.55
C VAL A 3 -11.29 -7.56 -12.37
N ILE A 4 -11.97 -6.79 -11.51
CA ILE A 4 -11.49 -5.49 -11.08
C ILE A 4 -10.87 -5.62 -9.68
N PHE A 5 -9.66 -5.09 -9.53
CA PHE A 5 -9.06 -4.77 -8.24
C PHE A 5 -9.22 -3.27 -7.96
N THR A 6 -9.56 -2.93 -6.73
CA THR A 6 -9.66 -1.51 -6.34
C THR A 6 -8.93 -1.28 -5.03
N CYS A 7 -8.02 -0.33 -5.04
CA CYS A 7 -7.14 0.00 -3.93
C CYS A 7 -6.76 1.47 -3.99
N GLY A 8 -6.20 1.99 -2.93
CA GLY A 8 -5.64 3.35 -3.00
C GLY A 8 -5.14 3.91 -1.69
N GLY A 9 -4.46 5.03 -1.82
CA GLY A 9 -3.96 5.85 -0.73
C GLY A 9 -2.60 5.46 -0.19
N THR A 10 -2.30 4.18 0.01
CA THR A 10 -1.00 3.74 0.55
C THR A 10 -0.54 2.41 -0.02
N GLY A 11 0.78 2.15 0.03
CA GLY A 11 1.36 0.87 -0.38
C GLY A 11 0.76 -0.34 0.37
N GLY A 12 0.31 -0.14 1.61
CA GLY A 12 -0.34 -1.17 2.41
C GLY A 12 -1.68 -1.68 1.84
N HIS A 13 -2.35 -0.88 1.00
CA HIS A 13 -3.55 -1.29 0.27
C HIS A 13 -3.22 -1.77 -1.14
N ILE A 14 -2.22 -1.15 -1.78
CA ILE A 14 -1.87 -1.41 -3.19
C ILE A 14 -1.11 -2.73 -3.35
N ASN A 15 -0.10 -2.97 -2.51
CA ASN A 15 0.74 -4.17 -2.62
C ASN A 15 -0.04 -5.48 -2.43
N PRO A 16 -0.97 -5.62 -1.47
CA PRO A 16 -1.83 -6.81 -1.39
C PRO A 16 -2.68 -7.03 -2.63
N ALA A 17 -3.22 -5.96 -3.24
CA ALA A 17 -3.97 -6.06 -4.48
C ALA A 17 -3.11 -6.60 -5.63
N ILE A 18 -1.90 -6.04 -5.81
CA ILE A 18 -0.94 -6.50 -6.82
C ILE A 18 -0.53 -7.95 -6.56
N ALA A 19 -0.28 -8.34 -5.30
CA ALA A 19 0.10 -9.70 -4.95
C ALA A 19 -0.99 -10.71 -5.36
N VAL A 20 -2.25 -10.44 -5.04
CA VAL A 20 -3.37 -11.30 -5.44
C VAL A 20 -3.56 -11.32 -6.97
N ALA A 21 -3.42 -10.16 -7.63
CA ALA A 21 -3.54 -10.06 -9.07
C ALA A 21 -2.44 -10.84 -9.81
N ASN A 22 -1.20 -10.84 -9.28
CA ASN A 22 -0.09 -11.63 -9.85
C ASN A 22 -0.41 -13.14 -9.80
N VAL A 23 -0.84 -13.65 -8.64
CA VAL A 23 -1.23 -15.05 -8.49
C VAL A 23 -2.42 -15.41 -9.39
N LEU A 24 -3.39 -14.49 -9.53
CA LEU A 24 -4.53 -14.70 -10.41
C LEU A 24 -4.08 -14.77 -11.87
N ARG A 25 -3.22 -13.89 -12.32
CA ARG A 25 -2.66 -13.86 -13.69
C ARG A 25 -1.83 -15.11 -13.99
N GLU A 26 -1.06 -15.58 -13.02
CA GLU A 26 -0.29 -16.81 -13.16
C GLU A 26 -1.20 -18.03 -13.29
N ARG A 27 -2.19 -18.18 -12.40
CA ARG A 27 -3.09 -19.33 -12.39
C ARG A 27 -4.16 -19.31 -13.48
N ARG A 28 -4.46 -18.14 -14.02
CA ARG A 28 -5.50 -17.88 -15.02
C ARG A 28 -5.01 -16.84 -16.03
N PRO A 29 -4.08 -17.20 -16.94
CA PRO A 29 -3.50 -16.27 -17.90
C PRO A 29 -4.54 -15.59 -18.81
N GLU A 30 -5.68 -16.26 -19.02
CA GLU A 30 -6.82 -15.74 -19.80
C GLU A 30 -7.66 -14.69 -19.02
N CYS A 31 -7.29 -14.40 -17.76
CA CYS A 31 -8.02 -13.43 -16.94
C CYS A 31 -7.60 -11.99 -17.29
N GLU A 32 -8.55 -11.19 -17.73
CA GLU A 32 -8.36 -9.76 -17.89
C GLU A 32 -8.51 -9.08 -16.52
N ILE A 33 -7.49 -8.34 -16.11
CA ILE A 33 -7.43 -7.66 -14.83
C ILE A 33 -7.36 -6.15 -15.09
N LEU A 34 -8.26 -5.40 -14.45
CA LEU A 34 -8.25 -3.94 -14.41
C LEU A 34 -8.12 -3.48 -12.97
N PHE A 35 -7.25 -2.52 -12.74
CA PHE A 35 -7.19 -1.81 -11.45
C PHE A 35 -7.93 -0.50 -11.52
N VAL A 36 -8.60 -0.14 -10.42
CA VAL A 36 -9.28 1.14 -10.27
C VAL A 36 -8.87 1.76 -8.94
N GLY A 37 -8.39 3.00 -8.99
CA GLY A 37 -7.93 3.76 -7.81
C GLY A 37 -8.40 5.20 -7.79
N GLY A 38 -7.90 5.98 -6.83
CA GLY A 38 -8.13 7.41 -6.76
C GLY A 38 -7.20 8.19 -7.68
N GLU A 39 -7.63 9.35 -8.13
CA GLU A 39 -6.79 10.26 -8.89
C GLU A 39 -5.68 10.84 -8.02
N GLY A 40 -4.42 10.83 -8.52
CA GLY A 40 -3.25 11.43 -7.86
C GLY A 40 -2.70 10.64 -6.69
N GLY A 41 -3.19 9.40 -6.44
CA GLY A 41 -2.65 8.52 -5.41
C GLY A 41 -1.41 7.74 -5.86
N MET A 42 -0.72 7.08 -4.92
CA MET A 42 0.43 6.20 -5.21
C MET A 42 0.08 5.06 -6.17
N GLU A 43 -1.16 4.66 -6.21
CA GLU A 43 -1.69 3.64 -7.11
C GLU A 43 -1.50 4.00 -8.59
N CYS A 44 -1.53 5.30 -8.92
CA CYS A 44 -1.31 5.80 -10.28
C CYS A 44 0.09 5.45 -10.83
N ASP A 45 1.06 5.28 -9.94
CA ASP A 45 2.44 4.90 -10.27
C ASP A 45 2.69 3.41 -10.09
N LEU A 46 2.28 2.86 -8.93
CA LEU A 46 2.66 1.50 -8.54
C LEU A 46 1.95 0.43 -9.39
N VAL A 47 0.69 0.66 -9.75
CA VAL A 47 -0.10 -0.31 -10.53
C VAL A 47 0.40 -0.44 -11.97
N PRO A 48 0.60 0.67 -12.73
CA PRO A 48 1.19 0.58 -14.07
C PRO A 48 2.62 0.00 -14.06
N LYS A 49 3.45 0.34 -13.06
CA LYS A 49 4.79 -0.26 -12.89
C LYS A 49 4.73 -1.78 -12.65
N ALA A 50 3.65 -2.29 -12.07
CA ALA A 50 3.41 -3.73 -11.92
C ALA A 50 2.83 -4.38 -13.19
N GLY A 51 2.63 -3.62 -14.28
CA GLY A 51 2.17 -4.12 -15.58
C GLY A 51 0.67 -4.40 -15.66
N TYR A 52 -0.15 -3.62 -14.93
CA TYR A 52 -1.61 -3.72 -14.98
C TYR A 52 -2.25 -2.47 -15.59
N PRO A 53 -3.33 -2.64 -16.38
CA PRO A 53 -4.20 -1.54 -16.77
C PRO A 53 -4.78 -0.84 -15.53
N PHE A 54 -4.88 0.48 -15.60
CA PHE A 54 -5.31 1.30 -14.48
C PHE A 54 -6.27 2.39 -14.92
N GLU A 55 -7.40 2.51 -14.21
CA GLU A 55 -8.37 3.59 -14.36
C GLU A 55 -8.57 4.32 -13.03
N THR A 56 -9.04 5.56 -13.09
CA THR A 56 -9.27 6.39 -11.91
C THR A 56 -10.73 6.73 -11.70
N VAL A 57 -11.10 6.90 -10.43
CA VAL A 57 -12.33 7.55 -10.02
C VAL A 57 -11.99 8.82 -9.23
N HIS A 58 -12.78 9.88 -9.42
CA HIS A 58 -12.60 11.12 -8.68
C HIS A 58 -13.04 10.94 -7.24
N ILE A 59 -12.10 10.52 -6.39
CA ILE A 59 -12.31 10.39 -4.95
C ILE A 59 -11.05 10.79 -4.22
N SER A 60 -11.19 11.48 -3.11
CA SER A 60 -10.09 11.90 -2.26
C SER A 60 -10.41 11.70 -0.79
N SER A 61 -9.37 11.65 0.04
CA SER A 61 -9.53 11.57 1.49
C SER A 61 -10.05 12.89 2.06
N PHE A 62 -10.78 12.82 3.18
CA PHE A 62 -11.11 14.01 3.96
C PHE A 62 -9.95 14.37 4.89
N HIS A 63 -9.58 15.63 4.89
CA HIS A 63 -8.59 16.17 5.81
C HIS A 63 -9.23 16.60 7.12
N ARG A 64 -8.59 16.34 8.24
CA ARG A 64 -9.09 16.67 9.57
C ARG A 64 -8.76 18.09 10.01
N SER A 65 -7.95 18.82 9.26
CA SER A 65 -7.53 20.17 9.57
C SER A 65 -8.62 21.19 9.19
N MET A 66 -8.73 22.26 9.96
CA MET A 66 -9.68 23.38 9.72
C MET A 66 -9.04 24.54 8.95
N ARG A 67 -7.89 24.34 8.33
CA ARG A 67 -7.25 25.39 7.51
C ARG A 67 -8.09 25.67 6.25
N PRO A 68 -8.15 26.93 5.76
CA PRO A 68 -8.99 27.28 4.61
C PRO A 68 -8.78 26.41 3.36
N ALA A 69 -7.52 26.05 3.07
CA ALA A 69 -7.18 25.15 1.97
C ALA A 69 -7.77 23.74 2.17
N GLU A 70 -7.76 23.23 3.40
CA GLU A 70 -8.30 21.92 3.75
C GLU A 70 -9.84 21.91 3.71
N ILE A 71 -10.47 23.01 4.12
CA ILE A 71 -11.92 23.18 4.01
C ILE A 71 -12.32 23.14 2.53
N ARG A 72 -11.62 23.87 1.65
CA ARG A 72 -11.85 23.83 0.19
C ARG A 72 -11.66 22.41 -0.35
N HIS A 73 -10.61 21.72 0.05
CA HIS A 73 -10.35 20.33 -0.34
C HIS A 73 -11.52 19.42 0.10
N ASN A 74 -12.01 19.56 1.33
CA ASN A 74 -13.12 18.77 1.84
C ASN A 74 -14.44 19.02 1.09
N PHE A 75 -14.70 20.25 0.59
CA PHE A 75 -15.84 20.53 -0.29
C PHE A 75 -15.73 19.80 -1.62
N ILE A 76 -14.52 19.79 -2.23
CA ILE A 76 -14.26 19.03 -3.46
C ILE A 76 -14.44 17.52 -3.18
N SER A 77 -13.91 17.02 -2.07
CA SER A 77 -14.09 15.62 -1.66
C SER A 77 -15.55 15.24 -1.46
N ALA A 78 -16.37 16.14 -0.92
CA ALA A 78 -17.81 15.92 -0.79
C ALA A 78 -18.52 15.85 -2.16
N ALA A 79 -18.18 16.73 -3.10
CA ALA A 79 -18.69 16.65 -4.47
C ALA A 79 -18.28 15.34 -5.17
N ASN A 80 -17.05 14.90 -4.96
CA ASN A 80 -16.51 13.64 -5.48
C ASN A 80 -17.26 12.41 -4.91
N LEU A 81 -17.80 12.46 -3.69
CA LEU A 81 -18.65 11.39 -3.16
C LEU A 81 -19.94 11.15 -3.98
N VAL A 82 -20.41 12.17 -4.67
CA VAL A 82 -21.56 12.05 -5.58
C VAL A 82 -21.12 11.58 -6.96
N ARG A 83 -19.98 12.04 -7.44
CA ARG A 83 -19.43 11.74 -8.77
C ARG A 83 -18.85 10.31 -8.86
N ALA A 84 -18.05 9.90 -7.90
CA ALA A 84 -17.37 8.61 -7.93
C ALA A 84 -18.31 7.38 -8.11
N PRO A 85 -19.53 7.32 -7.52
CA PRO A 85 -20.45 6.23 -7.79
C PRO A 85 -20.95 6.15 -9.24
N HIS A 86 -21.03 7.29 -9.97
CA HIS A 86 -21.42 7.30 -11.38
C HIS A 86 -20.27 6.81 -12.26
N GLU A 87 -19.06 7.26 -11.99
CA GLU A 87 -17.84 6.80 -12.67
C GLU A 87 -17.62 5.30 -12.45
N ALA A 88 -17.76 4.84 -11.21
CA ALA A 88 -17.66 3.42 -10.89
C ALA A 88 -18.67 2.58 -11.69
N ARG A 89 -19.92 3.05 -11.84
CA ARG A 89 -20.92 2.35 -12.66
C ARG A 89 -20.57 2.36 -14.16
N ALA A 90 -20.00 3.45 -14.66
CA ALA A 90 -19.54 3.52 -16.06
C ALA A 90 -18.44 2.50 -16.33
N ILE A 91 -17.43 2.44 -15.48
CA ILE A 91 -16.33 1.44 -15.55
C ILE A 91 -16.90 0.02 -15.47
N LEU A 92 -17.81 -0.27 -14.53
CA LEU A 92 -18.43 -1.60 -14.42
C LEU A 92 -19.22 -1.99 -15.67
N LYS A 93 -19.92 -1.03 -16.29
CA LYS A 93 -20.68 -1.26 -17.51
C LYS A 93 -19.78 -1.53 -18.73
N GLU A 94 -18.68 -0.81 -18.83
CA GLU A 94 -17.71 -0.93 -19.92
C GLU A 94 -16.90 -2.22 -19.79
N PHE A 95 -16.27 -2.42 -18.63
CA PHE A 95 -15.39 -3.57 -18.40
C PHE A 95 -16.13 -4.88 -18.19
N GLN A 96 -17.34 -4.87 -17.64
CA GLN A 96 -18.17 -6.04 -17.34
C GLN A 96 -17.46 -7.12 -16.50
N PRO A 97 -16.97 -6.78 -15.30
CA PRO A 97 -16.24 -7.72 -14.46
C PRO A 97 -17.15 -8.82 -13.91
N ARG A 98 -16.60 -10.00 -13.71
CA ARG A 98 -17.25 -11.11 -12.98
C ARG A 98 -17.04 -11.05 -11.47
N ALA A 99 -16.08 -10.27 -11.01
CA ALA A 99 -15.84 -10.02 -9.60
C ALA A 99 -15.13 -8.68 -9.40
N VAL A 100 -15.35 -8.07 -8.24
CA VAL A 100 -14.63 -6.87 -7.79
C VAL A 100 -14.01 -7.13 -6.42
N ILE A 101 -12.70 -6.86 -6.29
CA ILE A 101 -11.93 -7.08 -5.07
C ILE A 101 -11.38 -5.74 -4.60
N GLY A 102 -11.76 -5.32 -3.40
CA GLY A 102 -11.22 -4.13 -2.75
C GLY A 102 -10.20 -4.50 -1.67
N THR A 103 -9.04 -3.85 -1.66
CA THR A 103 -8.00 -4.10 -0.64
C THR A 103 -7.83 -2.94 0.34
N GLY A 104 -8.78 -2.02 0.36
CA GLY A 104 -8.77 -0.86 1.24
C GLY A 104 -8.45 0.45 0.53
N GLY A 105 -8.39 1.51 1.32
CA GLY A 105 -8.33 2.87 0.80
C GLY A 105 -9.70 3.40 0.37
N TYR A 106 -9.80 4.73 0.32
CA TYR A 106 -11.06 5.41 0.01
C TYR A 106 -11.60 5.10 -1.40
N ALA A 107 -10.72 4.83 -2.36
CA ALA A 107 -11.11 4.49 -3.75
C ALA A 107 -11.87 3.16 -3.85
N SER A 108 -11.66 2.22 -2.91
CA SER A 108 -12.37 0.94 -2.89
C SER A 108 -13.87 1.10 -2.62
N TYR A 109 -14.27 2.14 -1.89
CA TYR A 109 -15.67 2.29 -1.47
C TYR A 109 -16.65 2.43 -2.61
N PRO A 110 -16.51 3.39 -3.56
CA PRO A 110 -17.46 3.54 -4.65
C PRO A 110 -17.51 2.32 -5.57
N MET A 111 -16.36 1.72 -5.88
CA MET A 111 -16.28 0.58 -6.78
C MET A 111 -16.94 -0.68 -6.21
N VAL A 112 -16.58 -1.10 -5.01
CA VAL A 112 -17.15 -2.29 -4.37
C VAL A 112 -18.64 -2.11 -4.12
N LYS A 113 -19.07 -0.92 -3.65
CA LYS A 113 -20.48 -0.63 -3.42
C LYS A 113 -21.31 -0.61 -4.71
N ALA A 114 -20.77 -0.04 -5.79
CA ALA A 114 -21.44 -0.04 -7.09
C ALA A 114 -21.56 -1.46 -7.66
N ALA A 115 -20.51 -2.28 -7.56
CA ALA A 115 -20.49 -3.67 -7.99
C ALA A 115 -21.53 -4.50 -7.22
N ALA A 116 -21.54 -4.40 -5.90
CA ALA A 116 -22.52 -5.11 -5.05
C ALA A 116 -23.97 -4.74 -5.42
N LYS A 117 -24.25 -3.43 -5.67
CA LYS A 117 -25.58 -2.98 -6.11
C LYS A 117 -25.96 -3.48 -7.51
N ALA A 118 -24.98 -3.76 -8.35
CA ALA A 118 -25.18 -4.36 -9.68
C ALA A 118 -25.25 -5.90 -9.64
N GLY A 119 -25.21 -6.53 -8.46
CA GLY A 119 -25.22 -7.98 -8.31
C GLY A 119 -23.93 -8.68 -8.69
N ILE A 120 -22.85 -7.93 -8.88
CA ILE A 120 -21.51 -8.46 -9.19
C ILE A 120 -20.89 -8.97 -7.89
N PRO A 121 -20.35 -10.20 -7.84
CA PRO A 121 -19.62 -10.72 -6.69
C PRO A 121 -18.51 -9.80 -6.20
N THR A 122 -18.46 -9.56 -4.88
CA THR A 122 -17.50 -8.66 -4.26
C THR A 122 -16.78 -9.30 -3.09
N ALA A 123 -15.50 -8.98 -2.96
CA ALA A 123 -14.72 -9.28 -1.77
C ALA A 123 -13.93 -8.04 -1.33
N VAL A 124 -13.67 -7.93 -0.04
CA VAL A 124 -12.77 -6.91 0.50
C VAL A 124 -11.69 -7.57 1.33
N HIS A 125 -10.48 -7.03 1.30
CA HIS A 125 -9.36 -7.47 2.11
C HIS A 125 -8.95 -6.37 3.09
N GLU A 126 -8.68 -6.77 4.34
CA GLU A 126 -8.17 -5.91 5.40
C GLU A 126 -6.85 -6.46 5.93
N SER A 127 -5.79 -5.70 5.76
CA SER A 127 -4.45 -6.07 6.22
C SER A 127 -4.19 -5.70 7.69
N ASN A 128 -4.94 -4.73 8.22
CA ASN A 128 -4.76 -4.26 9.58
C ASN A 128 -5.51 -5.15 10.59
N MET A 129 -4.97 -5.26 11.79
CA MET A 129 -5.66 -5.96 12.88
C MET A 129 -6.94 -5.22 13.31
N VAL A 130 -6.90 -3.88 13.36
CA VAL A 130 -8.09 -3.05 13.56
C VAL A 130 -8.56 -2.56 12.19
N PRO A 131 -9.74 -3.00 11.73
CA PRO A 131 -10.21 -2.66 10.40
C PRO A 131 -10.36 -1.17 10.16
N GLY A 132 -9.91 -0.73 9.00
CA GLY A 132 -10.09 0.64 8.53
C GLY A 132 -11.57 0.98 8.30
N LEU A 133 -11.88 2.26 8.29
CA LEU A 133 -13.25 2.75 8.11
C LEU A 133 -13.87 2.23 6.81
N THR A 134 -13.13 2.28 5.72
CA THR A 134 -13.61 1.85 4.38
C THR A 134 -14.04 0.38 4.40
N THR A 135 -13.21 -0.51 4.93
CA THR A 135 -13.49 -1.96 4.98
C THR A 135 -14.72 -2.24 5.84
N ARG A 136 -14.83 -1.56 7.00
CA ARG A 136 -16.01 -1.67 7.87
C ARG A 136 -17.29 -1.17 7.19
N MET A 137 -17.21 -0.08 6.41
CA MET A 137 -18.36 0.45 5.66
C MET A 137 -18.74 -0.44 4.47
N LEU A 138 -17.80 -1.21 3.93
CA LEU A 138 -18.04 -2.12 2.81
C LEU A 138 -18.54 -3.49 3.24
N GLU A 139 -18.38 -3.88 4.50
CA GLU A 139 -18.84 -5.17 5.03
C GLU A 139 -20.28 -5.54 4.61
N PRO A 140 -21.30 -4.65 4.77
CA PRO A 140 -22.67 -4.99 4.40
C PRO A 140 -22.83 -5.32 2.91
N TYR A 141 -22.01 -4.74 2.06
CA TYR A 141 -22.05 -4.89 0.61
C TYR A 141 -21.23 -6.06 0.10
N ALA A 142 -20.15 -6.42 0.82
CA ALA A 142 -19.25 -7.48 0.38
C ALA A 142 -19.87 -8.88 0.60
N ASN A 143 -19.63 -9.78 -0.36
CA ASN A 143 -19.96 -11.20 -0.21
C ASN A 143 -18.97 -11.90 0.73
N ARG A 144 -17.72 -11.47 0.73
CA ARG A 144 -16.67 -11.99 1.62
C ARG A 144 -15.78 -10.84 2.11
N VAL A 145 -15.33 -10.97 3.36
CA VAL A 145 -14.33 -10.10 4.00
C VAL A 145 -13.12 -10.96 4.33
N MET A 146 -12.04 -10.76 3.62
CA MET A 146 -10.76 -11.42 3.84
C MET A 146 -9.95 -10.60 4.83
N VAL A 147 -9.36 -11.21 5.84
CA VAL A 147 -8.62 -10.50 6.88
C VAL A 147 -7.25 -11.10 7.13
N GLY A 148 -6.30 -10.24 7.51
CA GLY A 148 -4.95 -10.66 7.86
C GLY A 148 -4.86 -11.44 9.18
N PHE A 149 -5.80 -11.19 10.13
CA PHE A 149 -5.73 -11.71 11.49
C PHE A 149 -7.09 -12.22 11.96
N GLU A 150 -7.12 -13.35 12.69
CA GLU A 150 -8.37 -13.90 13.27
C GLU A 150 -9.06 -12.89 14.19
N ALA A 151 -8.30 -12.13 14.98
CA ALA A 151 -8.84 -11.11 15.89
C ALA A 151 -9.69 -10.05 15.18
N CYS A 152 -9.48 -9.82 13.86
CA CYS A 152 -10.28 -8.89 13.08
C CYS A 152 -11.77 -9.27 13.03
N ARG A 153 -12.09 -10.56 13.13
CA ARG A 153 -13.47 -11.09 13.07
C ARG A 153 -14.41 -10.39 14.05
N ALA A 154 -13.90 -10.06 15.24
CA ALA A 154 -14.68 -9.42 16.30
C ALA A 154 -15.16 -8.00 15.96
N PHE A 155 -14.57 -7.36 14.97
CA PHE A 155 -14.93 -5.99 14.56
C PHE A 155 -16.02 -5.92 13.50
N TYR A 156 -16.44 -7.08 12.95
CA TYR A 156 -17.44 -7.15 11.88
C TYR A 156 -18.79 -7.61 12.42
N ARG A 157 -19.87 -7.06 11.84
CA ARG A 157 -21.24 -7.39 12.22
C ARG A 157 -21.70 -8.74 11.68
N HIS A 158 -21.08 -9.19 10.57
CA HIS A 158 -21.36 -10.45 9.90
C HIS A 158 -20.11 -11.34 9.88
N PRO A 159 -19.73 -11.93 11.02
CA PRO A 159 -18.53 -12.75 11.15
C PRO A 159 -18.54 -14.00 10.27
N ASP A 160 -19.70 -14.43 9.80
CA ASP A 160 -19.90 -15.51 8.82
C ASP A 160 -19.34 -15.18 7.43
N LYS A 161 -19.23 -13.90 7.10
CA LYS A 161 -18.59 -13.43 5.85
C LYS A 161 -17.07 -13.35 5.95
N VAL A 162 -16.51 -13.40 7.17
CA VAL A 162 -15.08 -13.19 7.41
C VAL A 162 -14.29 -14.47 7.19
N ILE A 163 -13.26 -14.38 6.34
CA ILE A 163 -12.31 -15.45 6.07
C ILE A 163 -10.91 -14.94 6.42
N VAL A 164 -10.19 -15.70 7.24
CA VAL A 164 -8.80 -15.40 7.56
C VAL A 164 -7.91 -15.95 6.46
N THR A 165 -7.28 -15.04 5.72
CA THR A 165 -6.41 -15.38 4.58
C THR A 165 -4.94 -15.03 4.83
N GLY A 166 -4.64 -14.34 5.92
CA GLY A 166 -3.36 -13.64 6.06
C GLY A 166 -3.32 -12.38 5.18
N THR A 167 -2.20 -11.69 5.22
CA THR A 167 -1.93 -10.55 4.33
C THR A 167 -1.22 -11.06 3.09
N PRO A 168 -1.76 -10.80 1.88
CA PRO A 168 -1.11 -11.20 0.63
C PRO A 168 0.27 -10.53 0.49
N VAL A 169 1.27 -11.34 0.17
CA VAL A 169 2.65 -10.93 -0.05
C VAL A 169 3.04 -11.32 -1.47
N ARG A 170 3.84 -10.49 -2.12
CA ARG A 170 4.36 -10.77 -3.47
C ARG A 170 5.25 -12.01 -3.45
N GLU A 171 5.19 -12.80 -4.51
CA GLU A 171 5.92 -14.05 -4.63
C GLU A 171 7.44 -13.88 -4.62
N ASP A 172 7.94 -12.75 -5.13
CA ASP A 172 9.36 -12.42 -5.16
C ASP A 172 10.04 -12.46 -3.77
N PHE A 173 9.28 -12.27 -2.68
CA PHE A 173 9.78 -12.46 -1.30
C PHE A 173 10.14 -13.91 -0.97
N PHE A 174 9.62 -14.87 -1.69
CA PHE A 174 9.87 -16.30 -1.44
C PHE A 174 10.87 -16.93 -2.42
N GLN A 175 11.30 -16.17 -3.44
CA GLN A 175 12.18 -16.69 -4.49
C GLN A 175 13.67 -16.56 -4.17
N LEU A 176 14.03 -15.69 -3.23
CA LEU A 176 15.42 -15.43 -2.86
C LEU A 176 15.76 -16.08 -1.52
N THR A 177 16.91 -16.79 -1.47
CA THR A 177 17.51 -17.10 -0.18
C THR A 177 18.21 -15.86 0.38
N LYS A 178 18.44 -15.85 1.69
CA LYS A 178 19.15 -14.76 2.38
C LYS A 178 20.52 -14.48 1.74
N GLU A 179 21.26 -15.52 1.40
CA GLU A 179 22.60 -15.42 0.78
C GLU A 179 22.51 -14.84 -0.63
N ALA A 180 21.51 -15.27 -1.42
CA ALA A 180 21.27 -14.71 -2.75
C ALA A 180 20.85 -13.25 -2.70
N ALA A 181 20.01 -12.89 -1.73
CA ALA A 181 19.56 -11.51 -1.50
C ALA A 181 20.75 -10.60 -1.11
N LYS A 182 21.57 -11.02 -0.16
CA LYS A 182 22.78 -10.27 0.26
C LYS A 182 23.78 -10.09 -0.89
N ARG A 183 24.02 -11.13 -1.70
CA ARG A 183 24.87 -11.02 -2.89
C ARG A 183 24.31 -10.03 -3.92
N LYS A 184 22.98 -10.05 -4.15
CA LYS A 184 22.30 -9.09 -5.06
C LYS A 184 22.47 -7.63 -4.58
N LEU A 185 22.56 -7.42 -3.27
CA LEU A 185 22.80 -6.10 -2.67
C LEU A 185 24.30 -5.75 -2.55
N GLY A 186 25.21 -6.67 -2.90
CA GLY A 186 26.66 -6.46 -2.71
C GLY A 186 27.10 -6.50 -1.24
N LEU A 187 26.35 -7.20 -0.37
CA LEU A 187 26.58 -7.27 1.08
C LEU A 187 27.11 -8.66 1.47
N ASP A 188 28.33 -8.97 1.08
CA ASP A 188 28.97 -10.29 1.27
C ASP A 188 30.09 -10.31 2.31
N ASP A 189 30.29 -9.22 3.03
CA ASP A 189 31.35 -9.05 4.04
C ASP A 189 31.02 -9.67 5.42
N GLY A 190 29.91 -10.37 5.53
CA GLY A 190 29.48 -11.07 6.75
C GLY A 190 28.76 -10.20 7.78
N ARG A 191 28.75 -8.88 7.64
CA ARG A 191 27.99 -8.01 8.55
C ARG A 191 26.49 -8.25 8.45
N PRO A 192 25.71 -8.11 9.54
CA PRO A 192 24.25 -8.11 9.48
C PRO A 192 23.72 -6.97 8.63
N LEU A 193 22.57 -7.16 7.98
CA LEU A 193 21.78 -6.11 7.36
C LEU A 193 20.61 -5.73 8.28
N ILE A 194 20.50 -4.46 8.61
CA ILE A 194 19.33 -3.86 9.24
C ILE A 194 18.53 -3.12 8.17
N VAL A 195 17.23 -3.30 8.16
CA VAL A 195 16.31 -2.55 7.31
C VAL A 195 15.28 -1.88 8.20
N SER A 196 15.18 -0.57 8.09
CA SER A 196 14.22 0.22 8.86
C SER A 196 13.35 1.10 7.97
N PHE A 197 12.05 1.09 8.23
CA PHE A 197 11.07 1.92 7.51
C PHE A 197 9.79 2.09 8.32
N TRP A 198 9.10 3.20 8.09
CA TRP A 198 7.90 3.59 8.85
C TRP A 198 6.70 3.79 7.93
N GLY A 199 6.53 2.88 6.95
CA GLY A 199 5.52 2.97 5.90
C GLY A 199 5.90 3.93 4.77
N SER A 200 5.07 3.98 3.73
CA SER A 200 5.33 4.72 2.49
C SER A 200 5.44 6.24 2.65
N LEU A 201 4.75 6.81 3.65
CA LEU A 201 4.80 8.24 3.95
C LEU A 201 5.89 8.60 4.95
N GLY A 202 6.47 7.59 5.62
CA GLY A 202 7.36 7.80 6.74
C GLY A 202 6.65 8.24 8.02
N ALA A 203 7.41 8.39 9.10
CA ALA A 203 6.93 8.92 10.38
C ALA A 203 8.00 9.85 10.96
N SER A 204 7.73 11.16 10.95
CA SER A 204 8.73 12.18 11.30
C SER A 204 9.32 12.01 12.70
N GLY A 205 8.52 11.60 13.70
CA GLY A 205 9.01 11.31 15.05
C GLY A 205 9.98 10.12 15.09
N MET A 206 9.67 9.05 14.37
CA MET A 206 10.53 7.87 14.26
C MET A 206 11.80 8.16 13.47
N ASN A 207 11.68 8.93 12.38
CA ASN A 207 12.85 9.35 11.60
C ASN A 207 13.84 10.16 12.45
N ARG A 208 13.38 11.05 13.34
CA ARG A 208 14.28 11.78 14.25
C ARG A 208 15.07 10.85 15.15
N GLN A 209 14.41 9.87 15.77
CA GLN A 209 15.08 8.87 16.61
C GLN A 209 16.04 8.00 15.78
N MET A 210 15.65 7.67 14.55
CA MET A 210 16.53 6.92 13.64
C MET A 210 17.77 7.72 13.24
N ALA A 211 17.68 9.04 13.09
CA ALA A 211 18.85 9.87 12.84
C ALA A 211 19.86 9.82 13.99
N ASP A 212 19.37 9.77 15.25
CA ASP A 212 20.26 9.55 16.40
C ASP A 212 20.91 8.18 16.37
N PHE A 213 20.14 7.15 16.02
CA PHE A 213 20.66 5.78 15.94
C PHE A 213 21.69 5.62 14.80
N LEU A 214 21.42 6.13 13.61
CA LEU A 214 22.37 6.09 12.48
C LEU A 214 23.65 6.87 12.77
N ALA A 215 23.59 7.96 13.55
CA ALA A 215 24.78 8.68 13.98
C ALA A 215 25.66 7.85 14.94
N LEU A 216 25.05 7.03 15.78
CA LEU A 216 25.79 6.08 16.63
C LEU A 216 26.40 4.94 15.79
N GLU A 217 25.68 4.42 14.80
CA GLU A 217 26.19 3.38 13.91
C GLU A 217 27.35 3.86 13.05
N ALA A 218 27.33 5.10 12.58
CA ALA A 218 28.43 5.70 11.80
C ALA A 218 29.78 5.65 12.50
N ALA A 219 29.81 5.64 13.83
CA ALA A 219 31.04 5.58 14.61
C ALA A 219 31.83 4.27 14.46
N GLY A 220 31.20 3.16 14.08
CA GLY A 220 31.86 1.87 14.00
C GLY A 220 31.36 0.95 12.90
N GLU A 221 30.31 1.31 12.21
CA GLU A 221 29.67 0.54 11.10
C GLU A 221 29.52 -0.98 11.36
N PRO A 222 28.91 -1.39 12.49
CA PRO A 222 28.82 -2.80 12.85
C PRO A 222 27.83 -3.58 11.96
N PHE A 223 26.98 -2.86 11.22
CA PHE A 223 25.95 -3.40 10.33
C PHE A 223 25.98 -2.71 8.97
N HIS A 224 25.35 -3.33 7.98
CA HIS A 224 24.78 -2.59 6.86
C HIS A 224 23.39 -2.13 7.27
N HIS A 225 23.05 -0.86 7.04
CA HIS A 225 21.76 -0.33 7.39
C HIS A 225 21.12 0.39 6.19
N ILE A 226 19.97 -0.10 5.74
CA ILE A 226 19.14 0.56 4.73
C ILE A 226 17.93 1.17 5.45
N HIS A 227 17.86 2.50 5.47
CA HIS A 227 16.73 3.23 6.06
C HIS A 227 15.89 3.89 4.98
N ALA A 228 14.57 3.60 4.95
CA ALA A 228 13.60 4.29 4.11
C ALA A 228 12.79 5.30 4.93
N ALA A 229 13.10 6.58 4.73
CA ALA A 229 12.52 7.68 5.50
C ALA A 229 11.08 8.07 5.11
N GLY A 230 10.61 7.61 3.95
CA GLY A 230 9.37 8.06 3.31
C GLY A 230 9.55 9.38 2.56
N ALA A 231 8.67 9.62 1.58
CA ALA A 231 8.77 10.80 0.70
C ALA A 231 8.84 12.13 1.46
N SER A 232 8.05 12.28 2.52
CA SER A 232 8.04 13.51 3.33
C SER A 232 9.20 13.61 4.32
N GLY A 233 9.90 12.51 4.60
CA GLY A 233 10.94 12.42 5.60
C GLY A 233 12.36 12.48 5.07
N TYR A 234 12.57 12.25 3.78
CA TYR A 234 13.89 12.05 3.19
C TYR A 234 14.81 13.27 3.37
N GLU A 235 14.37 14.46 2.97
CA GLU A 235 15.19 15.67 3.11
C GLU A 235 15.43 16.06 4.57
N MET A 236 14.44 15.88 5.44
CA MET A 236 14.62 16.08 6.88
C MET A 236 15.69 15.14 7.45
N MET A 237 15.71 13.87 7.04
CA MET A 237 16.72 12.91 7.48
C MET A 237 18.13 13.30 7.02
N ARG A 238 18.27 13.73 5.77
CA ARG A 238 19.57 14.21 5.25
C ARG A 238 20.10 15.37 6.06
N GLN A 239 19.24 16.36 6.39
CA GLN A 239 19.60 17.50 7.22
C GLN A 239 20.00 17.07 8.64
N LEU A 240 19.20 16.23 9.29
CA LEU A 240 19.48 15.74 10.64
C LEU A 240 20.80 14.96 10.71
N LEU A 241 21.10 14.14 9.72
CA LEU A 241 22.37 13.40 9.67
C LEU A 241 23.57 14.35 9.48
N ALA A 242 23.43 15.34 8.59
CA ALA A 242 24.47 16.36 8.41
C ALA A 242 24.71 17.19 9.69
N GLU A 243 23.64 17.61 10.39
CA GLU A 243 23.74 18.31 11.70
C GLU A 243 24.47 17.46 12.76
N LYS A 244 24.38 16.11 12.66
CA LYS A 244 25.06 15.17 13.56
C LYS A 244 26.47 14.80 13.08
N GLY A 245 26.94 15.42 11.99
CA GLY A 245 28.27 15.18 11.43
C GLY A 245 28.40 13.87 10.65
N VAL A 246 27.28 13.25 10.24
CA VAL A 246 27.30 12.04 9.42
C VAL A 246 27.24 12.41 7.96
N ASP A 247 28.34 12.18 7.26
CA ASP A 247 28.40 12.23 5.79
C ASP A 247 28.12 10.82 5.23
N LEU A 248 26.97 10.62 4.64
CA LEU A 248 26.58 9.33 4.07
C LEU A 248 27.54 8.85 2.96
N ALA A 249 28.23 9.76 2.27
CA ALA A 249 29.21 9.36 1.28
C ALA A 249 30.49 8.75 1.90
N ALA A 250 30.80 9.11 3.14
CA ALA A 250 31.90 8.55 3.91
C ALA A 250 31.52 7.23 4.62
N HIS A 251 30.24 6.89 4.68
CA HIS A 251 29.69 5.73 5.39
C HIS A 251 28.93 4.79 4.45
N PRO A 252 29.60 4.00 3.60
CA PRO A 252 28.95 3.15 2.60
C PRO A 252 28.08 2.03 3.19
N ALA A 253 28.24 1.73 4.48
CA ALA A 253 27.37 0.79 5.19
C ALA A 253 25.99 1.39 5.54
N LEU A 254 25.83 2.71 5.50
CA LEU A 254 24.60 3.42 5.80
C LEU A 254 23.95 3.94 4.51
N GLU A 255 22.80 3.41 4.17
CA GLU A 255 22.05 3.82 2.99
C GLU A 255 20.72 4.45 3.38
N LEU A 256 20.52 5.72 3.00
CA LEU A 256 19.26 6.43 3.16
C LEU A 256 18.48 6.43 1.86
N ARG A 257 17.25 5.93 1.88
CA ARG A 257 16.32 5.92 0.75
C ARG A 257 15.05 6.69 1.06
N GLU A 258 14.43 7.24 0.04
CA GLU A 258 13.07 7.77 0.15
C GLU A 258 12.07 6.62 0.28
N TYR A 259 12.20 5.61 -0.56
CA TYR A 259 11.34 4.43 -0.63
C TYR A 259 12.13 3.21 -1.11
N ILE A 260 11.74 2.01 -0.66
CA ILE A 260 12.33 0.76 -1.13
C ILE A 260 11.36 0.11 -2.12
N TYR A 261 11.60 0.28 -3.42
CA TYR A 261 10.74 -0.28 -4.48
C TYR A 261 10.95 -1.78 -4.66
N ASP A 262 12.20 -2.23 -4.64
CA ASP A 262 12.59 -3.64 -4.69
C ASP A 262 12.88 -4.13 -3.26
N MET A 263 11.82 -4.44 -2.52
CA MET A 263 11.91 -4.87 -1.12
C MET A 263 12.33 -6.33 -0.97
N ALA A 264 12.14 -7.17 -1.99
CA ALA A 264 12.38 -8.61 -1.88
C ALA A 264 13.84 -8.99 -1.56
N PRO A 265 14.88 -8.34 -2.14
CA PRO A 265 16.26 -8.60 -1.77
C PRO A 265 16.71 -7.90 -0.48
N VAL A 266 15.93 -6.97 0.03
CA VAL A 266 16.21 -6.18 1.24
C VAL A 266 15.58 -6.82 2.46
#